data_d481d6098b35adca47925328bcf810c4
#
_entry.id   d481d6098b35adca47925328bcf810c4
#
_cell.length_a   1.000
_cell.length_b   1.000
_cell.length_c   1.000
_cell.angle_alpha   90.00
_cell.angle_beta   90.00
_cell.angle_gamma   90.00
#
_symmetry.space_group_name_H-M   'P 1'
#
loop_
_entity.id
_entity.type
_entity.pdbx_description
1 polymer ?
#
loop_
_entity_poly.entity_id
_entity_poly.type
_entity_poly.pdbx_seq_one_letter_code
_entity_poly.pdbx_strand_id
1 'polypeptide(L)'
;MDFFKTMAIAASGLRAQAGRMRIISENIANADSTPASPGADPYRRKIATFKSEFDSALDARLVELGNTQTDNSQFRLKYEPGHPAADANGNVKYPNVNPMVEMTDMREAQRSYEANINVISATRRMLQRTLDILKV
;
A
#
# COMPACT_ATOMS: atom_id res chain seq x y z
N MET A 1 -27.49 -14.41 5.75
CA MET A 1 -26.31 -13.63 5.30
C MET A 1 -26.22 -12.40 6.19
N ASP A 2 -25.07 -12.17 6.80
CA ASP A 2 -24.86 -10.99 7.64
C ASP A 2 -24.30 -9.86 6.78
N PHE A 3 -25.15 -8.94 6.35
CA PHE A 3 -24.76 -7.81 5.49
C PHE A 3 -23.81 -6.86 6.21
N PHE A 4 -23.95 -6.68 7.52
CA PHE A 4 -23.07 -5.82 8.30
C PHE A 4 -21.66 -6.40 8.39
N LYS A 5 -21.56 -7.71 8.64
CA LYS A 5 -20.30 -8.44 8.66
C LYS A 5 -19.56 -8.32 7.32
N THR A 6 -20.29 -8.56 6.21
CA THR A 6 -19.73 -8.43 4.85
C THR A 6 -19.22 -7.02 4.58
N MET A 7 -19.99 -5.98 4.93
CA MET A 7 -19.57 -4.59 4.76
C MET A 7 -18.35 -4.24 5.64
N ALA A 8 -18.31 -4.73 6.88
CA ALA A 8 -17.18 -4.48 7.79
C ALA A 8 -15.88 -5.12 7.26
N ILE A 9 -15.96 -6.35 6.76
CA ILE A 9 -14.81 -7.05 6.14
C ILE A 9 -14.32 -6.27 4.92
N ALA A 10 -15.23 -5.90 4.00
CA ALA A 10 -14.86 -5.13 2.81
C ALA A 10 -14.29 -3.74 3.16
N ALA A 11 -14.84 -3.06 4.17
CA ALA A 11 -14.34 -1.77 4.65
C ALA A 11 -12.93 -1.90 5.26
N SER A 12 -12.64 -2.99 5.98
CA SER A 12 -11.29 -3.26 6.49
C SER A 12 -10.30 -3.46 5.33
N GLY A 13 -10.69 -4.19 4.29
CA GLY A 13 -9.91 -4.36 3.07
C GLY A 13 -9.62 -3.02 2.37
N LEU A 14 -10.62 -2.13 2.28
CA LEU A 14 -10.43 -0.78 1.72
C LEU A 14 -9.37 0.01 2.49
N ARG A 15 -9.45 0.04 3.82
CA ARG A 15 -8.46 0.74 4.66
C ARG A 15 -7.06 0.17 4.48
N ALA A 16 -6.93 -1.15 4.45
CA ALA A 16 -5.66 -1.82 4.26
C ALA A 16 -5.04 -1.50 2.89
N GLN A 17 -5.83 -1.55 1.81
CA GLN A 17 -5.36 -1.22 0.47
C GLN A 17 -5.05 0.28 0.30
N ALA A 18 -5.81 1.17 0.91
CA ALA A 18 -5.49 2.60 0.93
C ALA A 18 -4.14 2.87 1.62
N GLY A 19 -3.85 2.19 2.72
CA GLY A 19 -2.57 2.25 3.40
C GLY A 19 -1.42 1.71 2.53
N ARG A 20 -1.62 0.60 1.82
CA ARG A 20 -0.65 0.06 0.85
C ARG A 20 -0.36 1.06 -0.27
N MET A 21 -1.41 1.65 -0.87
CA MET A 21 -1.24 2.66 -1.93
C MET A 21 -0.45 3.87 -1.46
N ARG A 22 -0.66 4.32 -0.22
CA ARG A 22 0.12 5.42 0.36
C ARG A 22 1.61 5.07 0.45
N ILE A 23 1.96 3.87 0.92
CA ILE A 23 3.35 3.42 1.02
C ILE A 23 4.00 3.31 -0.37
N ILE A 24 3.28 2.76 -1.36
CA ILE A 24 3.75 2.68 -2.75
C ILE A 24 3.96 4.08 -3.33
N SER A 25 3.05 5.02 -3.09
CA SER A 25 3.20 6.42 -3.54
C SER A 25 4.42 7.08 -2.91
N GLU A 26 4.71 6.82 -1.63
CA GLU A 26 5.90 7.32 -0.96
C GLU A 26 7.18 6.73 -1.58
N ASN A 27 7.19 5.44 -1.90
CA ASN A 27 8.30 4.81 -2.61
C ASN A 27 8.54 5.44 -3.99
N ILE A 28 7.49 5.62 -4.78
CA ILE A 28 7.58 6.24 -6.12
C ILE A 28 8.10 7.67 -6.01
N ALA A 29 7.56 8.47 -5.09
CA ALA A 29 7.97 9.86 -4.90
C ALA A 29 9.46 9.99 -4.51
N ASN A 30 10.00 8.99 -3.82
CA ASN A 30 11.40 8.98 -3.36
C ASN A 30 12.32 8.10 -4.24
N ALA A 31 11.85 7.57 -5.37
CA ALA A 31 12.62 6.64 -6.19
C ALA A 31 13.94 7.23 -6.72
N ASP A 32 13.98 8.53 -6.94
CA ASP A 32 15.14 9.26 -7.46
C ASP A 32 15.69 10.28 -6.45
N SER A 33 15.27 10.22 -5.18
CA SER A 33 15.82 11.08 -4.12
C SER A 33 17.27 10.71 -3.84
N THR A 34 18.13 11.72 -3.68
CA THR A 34 19.54 11.55 -3.35
C THR A 34 19.81 11.94 -1.91
N PRO A 35 20.84 11.36 -1.25
CA PRO A 35 21.19 11.76 0.09
C PRO A 35 21.73 13.21 0.12
N ALA A 36 21.63 13.85 1.30
CA ALA A 36 22.06 15.24 1.47
C ALA A 36 23.57 15.42 1.48
N SER A 37 24.34 14.35 1.74
CA SER A 37 25.79 14.40 1.84
C SER A 37 26.45 13.14 1.29
N PRO A 38 27.74 13.22 0.82
CA PRO A 38 28.47 12.06 0.38
C PRO A 38 28.56 10.98 1.46
N GLY A 39 28.31 9.72 1.07
CA GLY A 39 28.37 8.57 1.99
C GLY A 39 27.13 8.35 2.86
N ALA A 40 26.18 9.28 2.91
CA ALA A 40 24.91 9.05 3.56
C ALA A 40 24.05 8.04 2.77
N ASP A 41 23.18 7.32 3.47
CA ASP A 41 22.24 6.41 2.84
C ASP A 41 21.03 7.19 2.29
N PRO A 42 20.55 6.87 1.07
CA PRO A 42 19.33 7.42 0.52
C PRO A 42 18.09 6.83 1.19
N TYR A 43 16.92 7.23 0.70
CA TYR A 43 15.66 6.61 1.06
C TYR A 43 15.69 5.08 0.81
N ARG A 44 15.14 4.31 1.73
CA ARG A 44 14.96 2.85 1.56
C ARG A 44 13.52 2.53 1.23
N ARG A 45 13.32 1.61 0.30
CA ARG A 45 12.01 1.08 -0.07
C ARG A 45 11.26 0.59 1.16
N LYS A 46 10.02 1.00 1.29
CA LYS A 46 9.11 0.53 2.34
C LYS A 46 8.17 -0.53 1.77
N ILE A 47 7.91 -1.55 2.56
CA ILE A 47 7.03 -2.67 2.19
C ILE A 47 5.84 -2.65 3.13
N ALA A 48 4.63 -2.62 2.56
CA ALA A 48 3.39 -2.77 3.31
C ALA A 48 3.21 -4.24 3.71
N THR A 49 2.91 -4.49 4.98
CA THR A 49 2.51 -5.81 5.46
C THR A 49 1.06 -5.79 5.90
N PHE A 50 0.39 -6.93 5.82
CA PHE A 50 -0.98 -7.10 6.28
C PHE A 50 -1.02 -8.06 7.46
N LYS A 51 -1.91 -7.80 8.39
CA LYS A 51 -2.24 -8.71 9.50
C LYS A 51 -3.74 -8.98 9.49
N SER A 52 -4.11 -10.16 9.98
CA SER A 52 -5.49 -10.53 10.21
C SER A 52 -5.80 -10.39 11.68
N GLU A 53 -6.81 -9.62 12.03
CA GLU A 53 -7.28 -9.42 13.39
C GLU A 53 -8.70 -9.98 13.53
N PHE A 54 -8.95 -10.71 14.62
CA PHE A 54 -10.27 -11.25 14.91
C PHE A 54 -11.08 -10.25 15.74
N ASP A 55 -12.18 -9.78 15.18
CA ASP A 55 -13.13 -8.93 15.88
C ASP A 55 -14.22 -9.81 16.52
N SER A 56 -14.20 -9.88 17.84
CA SER A 56 -15.15 -10.69 18.61
C SER A 56 -16.58 -10.16 18.58
N ALA A 57 -16.77 -8.86 18.36
CA ALA A 57 -18.10 -8.26 18.27
C ALA A 57 -18.80 -8.61 16.95
N LEU A 58 -18.02 -8.73 15.89
CA LEU A 58 -18.49 -9.11 14.56
C LEU A 58 -18.39 -10.61 14.30
N ASP A 59 -17.69 -11.35 15.16
CA ASP A 59 -17.33 -12.75 14.93
C ASP A 59 -16.74 -12.94 13.51
N ALA A 60 -15.77 -12.10 13.16
CA ALA A 60 -15.16 -12.06 11.84
C ALA A 60 -13.67 -11.72 11.92
N ARG A 61 -12.92 -12.17 10.91
CA ARG A 61 -11.54 -11.73 10.72
C ARG A 61 -11.50 -10.51 9.81
N LEU A 62 -10.90 -9.45 10.29
CA LEU A 62 -10.66 -8.21 9.58
C LEU A 62 -9.21 -8.15 9.11
N VAL A 63 -8.96 -7.40 8.05
CA VAL A 63 -7.62 -7.14 7.54
C VAL A 63 -7.17 -5.76 7.99
N GLU A 64 -5.97 -5.68 8.55
CA GLU A 64 -5.33 -4.42 8.91
C GLU A 64 -3.96 -4.29 8.26
N LEU A 65 -3.53 -3.05 8.06
CA LEU A 65 -2.15 -2.76 7.70
C LEU A 65 -1.27 -3.04 8.91
N GLY A 66 -0.32 -3.95 8.74
CA GLY A 66 0.69 -4.25 9.75
C GLY A 66 1.80 -3.21 9.79
N ASN A 67 2.87 -3.53 10.51
CA ASN A 67 4.06 -2.67 10.55
C ASN A 67 4.70 -2.57 9.16
N THR A 68 5.03 -1.35 8.76
CA THR A 68 5.81 -1.12 7.55
C THR A 68 7.22 -1.69 7.74
N GLN A 69 7.64 -2.55 6.84
CA GLN A 69 9.00 -3.10 6.82
C GLN A 69 9.87 -2.28 5.86
N THR A 70 11.17 -2.30 6.12
CA THR A 70 12.16 -1.67 5.25
C THR A 70 12.85 -2.75 4.43
N ASP A 71 12.95 -2.55 3.12
CA ASP A 71 13.70 -3.43 2.23
C ASP A 71 15.20 -3.20 2.42
N ASN A 72 15.92 -4.24 2.82
CA ASN A 72 17.37 -4.20 3.05
C ASN A 72 18.20 -4.55 1.81
N SER A 73 17.60 -4.60 0.63
CA SER A 73 18.33 -4.80 -0.62
C SER A 73 19.34 -3.67 -0.89
N GLN A 74 20.31 -3.94 -1.76
CA GLN A 74 21.36 -2.98 -2.07
C GLN A 74 20.80 -1.76 -2.79
N PHE A 75 21.41 -0.60 -2.51
CA PHE A 75 21.13 0.65 -3.22
C PHE A 75 21.63 0.60 -4.67
N ARG A 76 20.97 1.35 -5.53
CA ARG A 76 21.45 1.56 -6.90
C ARG A 76 22.61 2.56 -6.88
N LEU A 77 23.70 2.23 -7.54
CA LEU A 77 24.82 3.14 -7.71
C LEU A 77 24.81 3.73 -9.13
N LYS A 78 25.01 5.03 -9.24
CA LYS A 78 25.11 5.74 -10.50
C LYS A 78 26.36 6.61 -10.50
N TYR A 79 27.13 6.56 -11.58
CA TYR A 79 28.33 7.37 -11.70
C TYR A 79 27.97 8.81 -12.10
N GLU A 80 28.09 9.72 -11.16
CA GLU A 80 27.80 11.15 -11.31
C GLU A 80 28.80 11.98 -10.48
N PRO A 81 30.07 12.14 -10.96
CA PRO A 81 31.14 12.77 -10.17
C PRO A 81 30.92 14.25 -9.86
N GLY A 82 30.04 14.93 -10.61
CA GLY A 82 29.66 16.33 -10.35
C GLY A 82 28.52 16.50 -9.37
N HIS A 83 27.95 15.42 -8.83
CA HIS A 83 26.81 15.49 -7.92
C HIS A 83 27.28 15.77 -6.48
N PRO A 84 26.56 16.64 -5.71
CA PRO A 84 26.95 16.99 -4.34
C PRO A 84 27.02 15.79 -3.38
N ALA A 85 26.30 14.72 -3.66
CA ALA A 85 26.28 13.48 -2.88
C ALA A 85 27.21 12.39 -3.43
N ALA A 86 28.07 12.71 -4.41
CA ALA A 86 29.02 11.74 -4.97
C ALA A 86 30.07 11.34 -3.92
N ASP A 87 30.39 10.05 -3.88
CA ASP A 87 31.49 9.52 -3.07
C ASP A 87 32.88 9.84 -3.71
N ALA A 88 33.96 9.41 -3.04
CA ALA A 88 35.33 9.61 -3.54
C ALA A 88 35.57 8.94 -4.90
N ASN A 89 34.77 7.98 -5.31
CA ASN A 89 34.83 7.29 -6.58
C ASN A 89 33.89 7.89 -7.65
N GLY A 90 33.17 8.95 -7.32
CA GLY A 90 32.21 9.61 -8.20
C GLY A 90 30.85 8.90 -8.30
N ASN A 91 30.53 7.97 -7.43
CA ASN A 91 29.25 7.27 -7.41
C ASN A 91 28.28 7.91 -6.44
N VAL A 92 27.02 8.01 -6.86
CA VAL A 92 25.88 8.44 -6.03
C VAL A 92 25.01 7.25 -5.71
N LYS A 93 24.65 7.10 -4.44
CA LYS A 93 23.69 6.07 -4.01
C LYS A 93 22.26 6.56 -4.26
N TYR A 94 21.48 5.76 -4.98
CA TYR A 94 20.06 5.97 -5.20
C TYR A 94 19.23 4.95 -4.42
N PRO A 95 17.96 5.24 -4.10
CA PRO A 95 17.08 4.31 -3.41
C PRO A 95 16.97 2.96 -4.11
N ASN A 96 16.73 1.92 -3.34
CA ASN A 96 16.46 0.56 -3.83
C ASN A 96 14.99 0.40 -4.28
N VAL A 97 14.44 1.43 -4.90
CA VAL A 97 13.08 1.47 -5.45
C VAL A 97 13.13 1.28 -6.95
N ASN A 98 12.31 0.39 -7.48
CA ASN A 98 12.08 0.26 -8.91
C ASN A 98 10.70 0.84 -9.26
N PRO A 99 10.62 2.01 -9.90
CA PRO A 99 9.35 2.67 -10.21
C PRO A 99 8.36 1.80 -11.00
N MET A 100 8.86 0.95 -11.91
CA MET A 100 7.99 0.08 -12.72
C MET A 100 7.32 -0.99 -11.88
N VAL A 101 8.03 -1.56 -10.91
CA VAL A 101 7.48 -2.54 -9.97
C VAL A 101 6.45 -1.86 -9.07
N GLU A 102 6.79 -0.70 -8.52
CA GLU A 102 5.87 0.07 -7.67
C GLU A 102 4.58 0.48 -8.42
N MET A 103 4.69 0.88 -9.70
CA MET A 103 3.53 1.20 -10.53
C MET A 103 2.64 -0.03 -10.78
N THR A 104 3.24 -1.20 -10.93
CA THR A 104 2.48 -2.46 -11.08
C THR A 104 1.76 -2.80 -9.77
N ASP A 105 2.45 -2.68 -8.64
CA ASP A 105 1.89 -2.89 -7.30
C ASP A 105 0.76 -1.89 -7.01
N MET A 106 0.91 -0.64 -7.46
CA MET A 106 -0.13 0.39 -7.35
C MET A 106 -1.40 -0.01 -8.09
N ARG A 107 -1.27 -0.49 -9.34
CA ARG A 107 -2.42 -0.94 -10.14
C ARG A 107 -3.12 -2.13 -9.49
N GLU A 108 -2.37 -3.06 -8.92
CA GLU A 108 -2.93 -4.20 -8.19
C GLU A 108 -3.69 -3.74 -6.94
N ALA A 109 -3.11 -2.84 -6.15
CA ALA A 109 -3.76 -2.27 -4.98
C ALA A 109 -5.04 -1.50 -5.34
N GLN A 110 -5.03 -0.71 -6.41
CA GLN A 110 -6.21 -0.02 -6.94
C GLN A 110 -7.30 -1.01 -7.35
N ARG A 111 -6.96 -2.07 -8.07
CA ARG A 111 -7.93 -3.11 -8.47
C ARG A 111 -8.57 -3.78 -7.26
N SER A 112 -7.77 -4.12 -6.25
CA SER A 112 -8.27 -4.69 -4.99
C SER A 112 -9.17 -3.71 -4.23
N TYR A 113 -8.81 -2.43 -4.21
CA TYR A 113 -9.61 -1.38 -3.61
C TYR A 113 -10.98 -1.24 -4.31
N GLU A 114 -10.99 -1.16 -5.63
CA GLU A 114 -12.22 -1.11 -6.44
C GLU A 114 -13.11 -2.35 -6.24
N ALA A 115 -12.51 -3.54 -6.16
CA ALA A 115 -13.25 -4.77 -5.88
C ALA A 115 -13.99 -4.69 -4.54
N ASN A 116 -13.35 -4.18 -3.48
CA ASN A 116 -13.98 -3.99 -2.17
C ASN A 116 -15.11 -2.94 -2.21
N ILE A 117 -14.95 -1.85 -2.96
CA ILE A 117 -16.04 -0.87 -3.20
C ILE A 117 -17.23 -1.55 -3.87
N ASN A 118 -16.99 -2.38 -4.86
CA ASN A 118 -18.04 -3.10 -5.57
C ASN A 118 -18.79 -4.08 -4.65
N VAL A 119 -18.09 -4.77 -3.74
CA VAL A 119 -18.70 -5.63 -2.71
C VAL A 119 -19.62 -4.81 -1.80
N ILE A 120 -19.16 -3.68 -1.27
CA ILE A 120 -19.98 -2.80 -0.42
C ILE A 120 -21.23 -2.32 -1.17
N SER A 121 -21.05 -1.87 -2.41
CA SER A 121 -22.14 -1.38 -3.25
C SER A 121 -23.17 -2.48 -3.57
N ALA A 122 -22.71 -3.70 -3.86
CA ALA A 122 -23.58 -4.84 -4.09
C ALA A 122 -24.35 -5.24 -2.82
N THR A 123 -23.68 -5.30 -1.68
CA THR A 123 -24.27 -5.61 -0.39
C THR A 123 -25.34 -4.58 -0.01
N ARG A 124 -25.07 -3.29 -0.22
CA ARG A 124 -26.02 -2.22 0.02
C ARG A 124 -27.28 -2.35 -0.86
N ARG A 125 -27.10 -2.67 -2.16
CA ARG A 125 -28.24 -2.90 -3.06
C ARG A 125 -29.06 -4.12 -2.63
N MET A 126 -28.42 -5.20 -2.21
CA MET A 126 -29.12 -6.39 -1.71
C MET A 126 -29.94 -6.09 -0.45
N LEU A 127 -29.34 -5.35 0.50
CA LEU A 127 -30.04 -4.90 1.72
C LEU A 127 -31.26 -4.07 1.37
N GLN A 128 -31.13 -3.11 0.46
CA GLN A 128 -32.24 -2.25 0.04
C GLN A 128 -33.37 -3.04 -0.61
N ARG A 129 -33.08 -3.98 -1.50
CA ARG A 129 -34.09 -4.87 -2.10
C ARG A 129 -34.80 -5.74 -1.08
N THR A 130 -34.07 -6.23 -0.08
CA THR A 130 -34.68 -6.99 1.03
C THR A 130 -35.66 -6.14 1.84
N LEU A 131 -35.30 -4.88 2.13
CA LEU A 131 -36.20 -3.95 2.81
C LEU A 131 -37.43 -3.59 1.95
N ASP A 132 -37.26 -3.43 0.66
CA ASP A 132 -38.37 -3.12 -0.26
C ASP A 132 -39.37 -4.28 -0.35
N ILE A 133 -38.92 -5.52 -0.29
CA ILE A 133 -39.80 -6.71 -0.24
C ILE A 133 -40.58 -6.77 1.08
N LEU A 134 -39.98 -6.30 2.19
CA LEU A 134 -40.65 -6.32 3.50
C LEU A 134 -41.64 -5.16 3.70
N LYS A 135 -41.66 -4.17 2.82
CA LYS A 135 -42.57 -3.02 2.86
C LYS A 135 -43.91 -3.22 2.15
N VAL A 136 -44.18 -4.45 1.68
CA VAL A 136 -45.46 -4.81 1.04
C VAL A 136 -46.52 -5.16 2.07
#